data_bd93c43c003032d126f206cb5e5e1b3b
#
_entry.id   bd93c43c003032d126f206cb5e5e1b3b
#
_cell.length_a   1.000
_cell.length_b   1.000
_cell.length_c   1.000
_cell.angle_alpha   90.00
_cell.angle_beta   90.00
_cell.angle_gamma   90.00
#
_symmetry.space_group_name_H-M   'P 1'
#
loop_
_entity.id
_entity.type
_entity.pdbx_description
1 polymer ?
#
loop_
_entity_poly.entity_id
_entity_poly.type
_entity_poly.pdbx_seq_one_letter_code
_entity_poly.pdbx_strand_id
1 'polypeptide(L)'
;MTFSPRTLLRLLPLASALLTACAVHQPQGPGPATTAPQWQQHQQAVAKVTHYQTRGAFAYLSDKQKVYARFNWQQSAPDRYRLLLTNPLGSTELQLDAQGQTVQLVDNKGKRYVSNDAEKMIAQLTGMDIPLANLRQWMMGLPGDASDYQLNNNYQLKSLNYSRSGQQWQVTIQDYDSKVTPALPASLELREGDQRIKLRMDSWTLQ
;
A
#
# COMPACT_ATOMS: atom_id res chain seq x y z
N MET A 1 56.99 -48.70 -52.48
CA MET A 1 57.66 -48.14 -51.34
C MET A 1 57.10 -46.76 -51.13
N THR A 2 56.44 -46.53 -50.06
CA THR A 2 56.38 -45.36 -49.23
C THR A 2 54.99 -45.25 -48.63
N PHE A 3 55.00 -45.23 -47.29
CA PHE A 3 53.89 -45.25 -46.41
C PHE A 3 53.21 -43.85 -46.30
N SER A 4 51.86 -43.82 -46.23
CA SER A 4 51.03 -42.68 -45.93
C SER A 4 50.73 -42.69 -44.42
N PRO A 5 50.88 -41.59 -43.64
CA PRO A 5 50.40 -41.53 -42.30
C PRO A 5 48.96 -41.00 -42.26
N ARG A 6 48.14 -41.72 -41.55
CA ARG A 6 46.73 -41.41 -41.22
C ARG A 6 46.67 -40.24 -40.24
N THR A 7 46.01 -39.18 -40.64
CA THR A 7 45.63 -38.08 -39.76
C THR A 7 44.39 -38.46 -38.98
N LEU A 8 44.52 -38.68 -37.68
CA LEU A 8 43.43 -38.86 -36.72
C LEU A 8 42.84 -37.50 -36.35
N LEU A 9 41.68 -37.21 -36.90
CA LEU A 9 40.87 -36.04 -36.50
C LEU A 9 40.17 -36.37 -35.18
N ARG A 10 40.67 -35.79 -34.07
CA ARG A 10 40.02 -35.89 -32.77
C ARG A 10 38.85 -34.92 -32.69
N LEU A 11 37.64 -35.47 -32.70
CA LEU A 11 36.40 -34.78 -32.35
C LEU A 11 36.42 -34.49 -30.83
N LEU A 12 36.51 -33.23 -30.43
CA LEU A 12 36.22 -32.76 -29.08
C LEU A 12 34.71 -32.59 -28.95
N PRO A 13 34.05 -33.18 -27.94
CA PRO A 13 32.67 -32.82 -27.60
C PRO A 13 32.66 -31.50 -26.86
N LEU A 14 31.99 -30.49 -27.41
CA LEU A 14 31.68 -29.22 -26.77
C LEU A 14 30.62 -29.49 -25.67
N ALA A 15 31.05 -29.65 -24.43
CA ALA A 15 30.15 -29.73 -23.31
C ALA A 15 29.64 -28.32 -22.98
N SER A 16 28.45 -27.99 -23.49
CA SER A 16 27.73 -26.78 -23.13
C SER A 16 27.19 -26.92 -21.70
N ALA A 17 27.90 -26.36 -20.74
CA ALA A 17 27.40 -26.20 -19.37
C ALA A 17 26.29 -25.14 -19.34
N LEU A 18 25.05 -25.59 -19.33
CA LEU A 18 23.89 -24.74 -18.99
C LEU A 18 23.98 -24.37 -17.52
N LEU A 19 24.52 -23.20 -17.24
CA LEU A 19 24.43 -22.53 -15.94
C LEU A 19 22.98 -22.07 -15.76
N THR A 20 22.14 -22.92 -15.20
CA THR A 20 20.88 -22.51 -14.60
C THR A 20 21.19 -21.64 -13.41
N ALA A 21 21.19 -20.33 -13.59
CA ALA A 21 21.19 -19.36 -12.48
C ALA A 21 19.84 -19.51 -11.75
N CYS A 22 19.80 -20.36 -10.75
CA CYS A 22 18.76 -20.28 -9.73
C CYS A 22 18.92 -18.90 -9.07
N ALA A 23 17.96 -18.01 -9.32
CA ALA A 23 17.82 -16.79 -8.55
C ALA A 23 17.50 -17.21 -7.10
N VAL A 24 18.54 -17.36 -6.30
CA VAL A 24 18.40 -17.56 -4.85
C VAL A 24 17.81 -16.26 -4.33
N HIS A 25 16.52 -16.32 -3.94
CA HIS A 25 15.94 -15.28 -3.10
C HIS A 25 16.77 -15.27 -1.81
N GLN A 26 17.77 -14.40 -1.72
CA GLN A 26 18.46 -14.17 -0.46
C GLN A 26 17.40 -13.70 0.54
N PRO A 27 17.33 -14.32 1.73
CA PRO A 27 16.52 -13.77 2.80
C PRO A 27 17.01 -12.34 3.02
N GLN A 28 16.15 -11.36 2.82
CA GLN A 28 16.50 -9.98 3.14
C GLN A 28 16.77 -9.96 4.64
N GLY A 29 18.00 -9.60 5.02
CA GLY A 29 18.35 -9.39 6.42
C GLY A 29 17.42 -8.38 7.10
N PRO A 30 17.47 -8.24 8.42
CA PRO A 30 16.68 -7.25 9.13
C PRO A 30 16.90 -5.88 8.48
N GLY A 31 15.81 -5.17 8.16
CA GLY A 31 15.87 -3.84 7.58
C GLY A 31 16.57 -2.84 8.49
N PRO A 32 16.76 -1.57 8.04
CA PRO A 32 17.35 -0.51 8.86
C PRO A 32 16.62 -0.38 10.20
N ALA A 33 17.36 0.04 11.23
CA ALA A 33 16.78 0.28 12.55
C ALA A 33 15.73 1.41 12.50
N THR A 34 14.64 1.25 13.22
CA THR A 34 13.57 2.27 13.34
C THR A 34 14.04 3.54 14.06
N THR A 35 15.21 3.51 14.68
CA THR A 35 15.89 4.67 15.28
C THR A 35 16.80 5.41 14.31
N ALA A 36 16.93 4.95 13.06
CA ALA A 36 17.82 5.56 12.07
C ALA A 36 17.47 7.03 11.80
N PRO A 37 18.46 7.95 11.76
CA PRO A 37 18.20 9.38 11.51
C PRO A 37 17.48 9.64 10.17
N GLN A 38 17.78 8.85 9.14
CA GLN A 38 17.14 8.96 7.82
C GLN A 38 15.64 8.68 7.90
N TRP A 39 15.23 7.68 8.68
CA TRP A 39 13.83 7.41 8.93
C TRP A 39 13.15 8.57 9.67
N GLN A 40 13.78 9.09 10.71
CA GLN A 40 13.26 10.23 11.46
C GLN A 40 13.10 11.46 10.56
N GLN A 41 14.05 11.74 9.69
CA GLN A 41 13.95 12.82 8.71
C GLN A 41 12.80 12.59 7.72
N HIS A 42 12.64 11.36 7.23
CA HIS A 42 11.53 11.01 6.34
C HIS A 42 10.17 11.21 7.03
N GLN A 43 10.02 10.72 8.26
CA GLN A 43 8.79 10.94 9.06
C GLN A 43 8.48 12.42 9.24
N GLN A 44 9.48 13.23 9.59
CA GLN A 44 9.31 14.67 9.76
C GLN A 44 8.93 15.37 8.45
N ALA A 45 9.50 14.94 7.32
CA ALA A 45 9.15 15.48 6.00
C ALA A 45 7.71 15.14 5.63
N VAL A 46 7.29 13.88 5.84
CA VAL A 46 5.91 13.44 5.57
C VAL A 46 4.91 14.14 6.50
N ALA A 47 5.23 14.32 7.78
CA ALA A 47 4.35 14.97 8.75
C ALA A 47 4.04 16.44 8.41
N LYS A 48 4.89 17.09 7.61
CA LYS A 48 4.63 18.45 7.10
C LYS A 48 3.62 18.50 5.96
N VAL A 49 3.33 17.36 5.31
CA VAL A 49 2.38 17.26 4.22
C VAL A 49 0.97 17.17 4.81
N THR A 50 0.35 18.31 5.06
CA THR A 50 -1.00 18.39 5.66
C THR A 50 -2.10 18.61 4.63
N HIS A 51 -1.74 19.05 3.42
CA HIS A 51 -2.64 19.31 2.31
C HIS A 51 -2.19 18.46 1.12
N TYR A 52 -3.04 17.54 0.67
CA TYR A 52 -2.71 16.70 -0.46
C TYR A 52 -3.97 16.11 -1.11
N GLN A 53 -3.79 15.65 -2.33
CA GLN A 53 -4.75 14.83 -3.03
C GLN A 53 -4.06 13.58 -3.56
N THR A 54 -4.73 12.44 -3.45
CA THR A 54 -4.34 11.20 -4.12
C THR A 54 -5.56 10.51 -4.70
N ARG A 55 -5.37 9.85 -5.82
CA ARG A 55 -6.40 9.07 -6.50
C ARG A 55 -5.82 7.74 -6.97
N GLY A 56 -6.69 6.74 -7.06
CA GLY A 56 -6.20 5.44 -7.45
C GLY A 56 -7.27 4.37 -7.48
N ALA A 57 -6.85 3.13 -7.28
CA ALA A 57 -7.70 1.96 -7.22
C ALA A 57 -7.79 1.41 -5.80
N PHE A 58 -8.98 1.02 -5.42
CA PHE A 58 -9.33 0.39 -4.16
C PHE A 58 -9.93 -0.98 -4.42
N ALA A 59 -9.52 -1.98 -3.64
CA ALA A 59 -10.19 -3.27 -3.60
C ALA A 59 -10.36 -3.71 -2.14
N TYR A 60 -11.57 -4.12 -1.80
CA TYR A 60 -11.89 -4.81 -0.55
C TYR A 60 -12.34 -6.23 -0.89
N LEU A 61 -11.71 -7.22 -0.31
CA LEU A 61 -11.93 -8.65 -0.57
C LEU A 61 -12.15 -9.36 0.76
N SER A 62 -13.26 -10.07 0.88
CA SER A 62 -13.54 -10.98 2.01
C SER A 62 -14.34 -12.19 1.51
N ASP A 63 -14.58 -13.15 2.37
CA ASP A 63 -15.44 -14.30 2.06
C ASP A 63 -16.88 -13.88 1.74
N LYS A 64 -17.33 -12.73 2.27
CA LYS A 64 -18.70 -12.23 2.12
C LYS A 64 -18.90 -11.35 0.90
N GLN A 65 -17.88 -10.56 0.50
CA GLN A 65 -18.00 -9.61 -0.59
C GLN A 65 -16.66 -9.26 -1.24
N LYS A 66 -16.76 -8.82 -2.50
CA LYS A 66 -15.64 -8.27 -3.28
C LYS A 66 -16.06 -6.93 -3.84
N VAL A 67 -15.36 -5.87 -3.45
CA VAL A 67 -15.63 -4.50 -3.90
C VAL A 67 -14.40 -3.99 -4.64
N TYR A 68 -14.61 -3.46 -5.84
CA TYR A 68 -13.59 -2.80 -6.64
C TYR A 68 -14.08 -1.40 -6.97
N ALA A 69 -13.27 -0.40 -6.67
CA ALA A 69 -13.62 1.00 -6.87
C ALA A 69 -12.41 1.83 -7.28
N ARG A 70 -12.68 3.01 -7.84
CA ARG A 70 -11.73 4.10 -7.91
C ARG A 70 -11.92 4.98 -6.69
N PHE A 71 -10.84 5.51 -6.14
CA PHE A 71 -10.93 6.47 -5.05
C PHE A 71 -10.29 7.80 -5.42
N ASN A 72 -10.79 8.86 -4.83
CA ASN A 72 -10.19 10.18 -4.79
C ASN A 72 -10.20 10.65 -3.34
N TRP A 73 -9.02 10.84 -2.77
CA TRP A 73 -8.82 11.35 -1.44
C TRP A 73 -8.30 12.78 -1.50
N GLN A 74 -8.95 13.69 -0.84
CA GLN A 74 -8.52 15.09 -0.68
C GLN A 74 -8.39 15.41 0.79
N GLN A 75 -7.22 15.82 1.21
CA GLN A 75 -6.94 16.27 2.57
C GLN A 75 -6.66 17.77 2.55
N SER A 76 -7.43 18.56 3.27
CA SER A 76 -7.27 20.02 3.37
C SER A 76 -6.86 20.49 4.77
N ALA A 77 -6.81 19.59 5.75
CA ALA A 77 -6.26 19.79 7.10
C ALA A 77 -6.13 18.41 7.76
N PRO A 78 -5.42 18.28 8.90
CA PRO A 78 -5.31 17.01 9.62
C PRO A 78 -6.64 16.36 9.99
N ASP A 79 -7.67 17.17 10.24
CA ASP A 79 -9.03 16.78 10.64
C ASP A 79 -10.09 17.05 9.56
N ARG A 80 -9.66 17.43 8.33
CA ARG A 80 -10.59 17.76 7.25
C ARG A 80 -10.19 17.05 5.95
N TYR A 81 -11.03 16.11 5.54
CA TYR A 81 -10.78 15.35 4.32
C TYR A 81 -12.08 14.92 3.64
N ARG A 82 -11.98 14.64 2.35
CA ARG A 82 -13.03 14.02 1.53
C ARG A 82 -12.49 12.75 0.89
N LEU A 83 -13.26 11.69 0.98
CA LEU A 83 -13.08 10.46 0.22
C LEU A 83 -14.26 10.27 -0.72
N LEU A 84 -13.98 10.14 -2.00
CA LEU A 84 -14.95 9.75 -3.02
C LEU A 84 -14.59 8.35 -3.54
N LEU A 85 -15.53 7.42 -3.49
CA LEU A 85 -15.44 6.14 -4.17
C LEU A 85 -16.39 6.13 -5.37
N THR A 86 -15.87 5.69 -6.52
CA THR A 86 -16.65 5.49 -7.74
C THR A 86 -16.46 4.07 -8.24
N ASN A 87 -17.51 3.52 -8.86
CA ASN A 87 -17.37 2.24 -9.55
C ASN A 87 -16.51 2.39 -10.83
N PRO A 88 -16.11 1.30 -11.49
CA PRO A 88 -15.32 1.37 -12.71
C PRO A 88 -16.00 2.13 -13.86
N LEU A 89 -17.34 2.30 -13.83
CA LEU A 89 -18.10 3.07 -14.82
C LEU A 89 -18.18 4.57 -14.50
N GLY A 90 -17.59 5.00 -13.36
CA GLY A 90 -17.53 6.38 -12.93
C GLY A 90 -18.70 6.87 -12.07
N SER A 91 -19.67 6.00 -11.75
CA SER A 91 -20.79 6.37 -10.86
C SER A 91 -20.30 6.41 -9.41
N THR A 92 -20.77 7.38 -8.64
CA THR A 92 -20.45 7.51 -7.22
C THR A 92 -21.08 6.37 -6.43
N GLU A 93 -20.27 5.64 -5.70
CA GLU A 93 -20.70 4.60 -4.76
C GLU A 93 -20.82 5.15 -3.33
N LEU A 94 -19.89 6.04 -2.96
CA LEU A 94 -19.83 6.61 -1.64
C LEU A 94 -19.05 7.91 -1.67
N GLN A 95 -19.56 8.92 -0.96
CA GLN A 95 -18.80 10.13 -0.62
C GLN A 95 -18.76 10.28 0.90
N LEU A 96 -17.57 10.44 1.45
CA LEU A 96 -17.37 10.70 2.87
C LEU A 96 -16.65 12.03 3.04
N ASP A 97 -17.25 12.93 3.80
CA ASP A 97 -16.70 14.22 4.19
C ASP A 97 -16.48 14.24 5.69
N ALA A 98 -15.24 14.46 6.12
CA ALA A 98 -14.90 14.65 7.53
C ALA A 98 -14.49 16.09 7.79
N GLN A 99 -14.99 16.64 8.91
CA GLN A 99 -14.66 17.98 9.38
C GLN A 99 -14.64 18.00 10.90
N GLY A 100 -13.44 18.01 11.46
CA GLY A 100 -13.24 17.87 12.90
C GLY A 100 -13.79 16.52 13.38
N GLN A 101 -14.71 16.57 14.35
CA GLN A 101 -15.35 15.36 14.89
C GLN A 101 -16.60 14.91 14.13
N THR A 102 -17.02 15.66 13.11
CA THR A 102 -18.23 15.33 12.35
C THR A 102 -17.85 14.67 11.02
N VAL A 103 -18.49 13.56 10.73
CA VAL A 103 -18.34 12.84 9.47
C VAL A 103 -19.71 12.71 8.83
N GLN A 104 -19.81 13.08 7.55
CA GLN A 104 -20.99 12.89 6.73
C GLN A 104 -20.67 11.89 5.63
N LEU A 105 -21.52 10.89 5.46
CA LEU A 105 -21.46 9.96 4.34
C LEU A 105 -22.70 10.13 3.47
N VAL A 106 -22.51 10.13 2.16
CA VAL A 106 -23.58 10.09 1.16
C VAL A 106 -23.40 8.78 0.37
N ASP A 107 -24.45 7.96 0.34
CA ASP A 107 -24.45 6.71 -0.41
C ASP A 107 -24.80 6.92 -1.91
N ASN A 108 -24.77 5.83 -2.68
CA ASN A 108 -25.08 5.85 -4.12
C ASN A 108 -26.56 6.18 -4.46
N LYS A 109 -27.43 6.25 -3.46
CA LYS A 109 -28.84 6.68 -3.59
C LYS A 109 -29.05 8.14 -3.18
N GLY A 110 -27.96 8.83 -2.79
CA GLY A 110 -27.99 10.22 -2.31
C GLY A 110 -28.46 10.37 -0.87
N LYS A 111 -28.64 9.26 -0.12
CA LYS A 111 -29.01 9.32 1.28
C LYS A 111 -27.83 9.74 2.13
N ARG A 112 -28.08 10.65 3.06
CA ARG A 112 -27.06 11.23 3.94
C ARG A 112 -27.12 10.62 5.33
N TYR A 113 -25.95 10.36 5.86
CA TYR A 113 -25.73 9.84 7.22
C TYR A 113 -24.70 10.73 7.90
N VAL A 114 -24.90 11.03 9.18
CA VAL A 114 -23.96 11.85 9.96
C VAL A 114 -23.57 11.09 11.21
N SER A 115 -22.30 11.11 11.56
CA SER A 115 -21.72 10.43 12.73
C SER A 115 -20.50 11.20 13.22
N ASN A 116 -20.04 10.86 14.40
CA ASN A 116 -18.70 11.20 14.89
C ASN A 116 -17.70 10.04 14.77
N ASP A 117 -18.12 8.90 14.17
CA ASP A 117 -17.31 7.70 13.99
C ASP A 117 -17.45 7.22 12.54
N ALA A 118 -16.45 7.54 11.71
CA ALA A 118 -16.41 7.18 10.30
C ALA A 118 -16.27 5.67 10.10
N GLU A 119 -15.45 5.01 10.91
CA GLU A 119 -15.17 3.58 10.78
C GLU A 119 -16.44 2.77 11.04
N LYS A 120 -17.11 3.05 12.16
CA LYS A 120 -18.38 2.41 12.51
C LYS A 120 -19.47 2.67 11.47
N MET A 121 -19.56 3.90 10.97
CA MET A 121 -20.55 4.26 9.94
C MET A 121 -20.29 3.50 8.62
N ILE A 122 -19.05 3.42 8.16
CA ILE A 122 -18.69 2.66 6.96
C ILE A 122 -19.01 1.18 7.16
N ALA A 123 -18.60 0.60 8.29
CA ALA A 123 -18.88 -0.81 8.58
C ALA A 123 -20.37 -1.13 8.58
N GLN A 124 -21.19 -0.27 9.20
CA GLN A 124 -22.66 -0.46 9.26
C GLN A 124 -23.33 -0.33 7.89
N LEU A 125 -22.88 0.59 7.04
CA LEU A 125 -23.53 0.89 5.77
C LEU A 125 -23.04 0.00 4.62
N THR A 126 -21.80 -0.45 4.68
CA THR A 126 -21.14 -1.16 3.57
C THR A 126 -20.75 -2.59 3.91
N GLY A 127 -20.73 -2.95 5.19
CA GLY A 127 -20.18 -4.22 5.68
C GLY A 127 -18.65 -4.30 5.59
N MET A 128 -17.97 -3.20 5.23
CA MET A 128 -16.50 -3.15 5.15
C MET A 128 -15.93 -2.63 6.46
N ASP A 129 -15.17 -3.47 7.15
CA ASP A 129 -14.44 -3.08 8.36
C ASP A 129 -13.07 -2.52 7.94
N ILE A 130 -12.94 -1.20 7.97
CA ILE A 130 -11.75 -0.48 7.49
C ILE A 130 -11.22 0.40 8.62
N PRO A 131 -9.97 0.20 9.10
CA PRO A 131 -9.35 1.04 10.14
C PRO A 131 -8.94 2.40 9.55
N LEU A 132 -9.93 3.25 9.26
CA LEU A 132 -9.78 4.45 8.43
C LEU A 132 -8.78 5.47 9.02
N ALA A 133 -8.77 5.64 10.34
CA ALA A 133 -7.87 6.58 11.01
C ALA A 133 -6.39 6.19 10.80
N ASN A 134 -6.08 4.89 10.97
CA ASN A 134 -4.75 4.36 10.75
C ASN A 134 -4.42 4.22 9.26
N LEU A 135 -5.40 3.83 8.43
CA LEU A 135 -5.23 3.75 6.97
C LEU A 135 -4.71 5.07 6.39
N ARG A 136 -5.18 6.21 6.89
CA ARG A 136 -4.69 7.54 6.49
C ARG A 136 -3.20 7.70 6.77
N GLN A 137 -2.71 7.23 7.93
CA GLN A 137 -1.29 7.27 8.28
C GLN A 137 -0.49 6.32 7.38
N TRP A 138 -1.00 5.12 7.18
CA TRP A 138 -0.33 4.10 6.35
C TRP A 138 -0.24 4.49 4.88
N MET A 139 -1.28 5.16 4.36
CA MET A 139 -1.24 5.76 3.01
C MET A 139 -0.13 6.80 2.86
N MET A 140 0.22 7.51 3.93
CA MET A 140 1.33 8.45 3.96
C MET A 140 2.69 7.79 4.24
N GLY A 141 2.75 6.48 4.45
CA GLY A 141 3.98 5.77 4.82
C GLY A 141 4.41 6.00 6.27
N LEU A 142 3.47 6.37 7.14
CA LEU A 142 3.69 6.52 8.58
C LEU A 142 3.09 5.32 9.33
N PRO A 143 3.70 4.87 10.44
CA PRO A 143 3.22 3.70 11.18
C PRO A 143 1.90 3.96 11.93
N GLY A 144 1.49 5.22 12.15
CA GLY A 144 0.34 5.55 12.99
C GLY A 144 0.56 5.08 14.43
N ASP A 145 -0.44 4.40 14.98
CA ASP A 145 -0.39 3.86 16.35
C ASP A 145 0.36 2.50 16.45
N ALA A 146 0.90 1.99 15.34
CA ALA A 146 1.64 0.73 15.35
C ALA A 146 3.05 0.91 15.93
N SER A 147 3.41 0.06 16.91
CA SER A 147 4.75 0.01 17.49
C SER A 147 5.64 -1.07 16.85
N ASP A 148 5.05 -2.08 16.22
CA ASP A 148 5.75 -3.16 15.52
C ASP A 148 5.76 -2.89 14.02
N TYR A 149 6.88 -2.37 13.51
CA TYR A 149 7.04 -2.08 12.08
C TYR A 149 8.48 -2.24 11.60
N GLN A 150 8.63 -2.42 10.31
CA GLN A 150 9.91 -2.60 9.63
C GLN A 150 10.08 -1.57 8.51
N LEU A 151 11.33 -1.22 8.24
CA LEU A 151 11.72 -0.30 7.17
C LEU A 151 12.29 -1.06 5.97
N ASN A 152 12.16 -0.47 4.79
CA ASN A 152 12.90 -0.91 3.61
C ASN A 152 14.32 -0.29 3.61
N ASN A 153 15.16 -0.69 2.64
CA ASN A 153 16.54 -0.21 2.52
C ASN A 153 16.66 1.30 2.23
N ASN A 154 15.57 1.96 1.87
CA ASN A 154 15.51 3.40 1.64
C ASN A 154 15.02 4.17 2.88
N TYR A 155 14.98 3.53 4.06
CA TYR A 155 14.50 4.11 5.30
C TYR A 155 13.04 4.61 5.20
N GLN A 156 12.19 3.83 4.54
CA GLN A 156 10.75 4.06 4.41
C GLN A 156 10.01 2.90 5.06
N LEU A 157 8.78 3.12 5.51
CA LEU A 157 7.94 2.06 6.08
C LEU A 157 7.75 0.92 5.07
N LYS A 158 8.08 -0.31 5.46
CA LYS A 158 7.91 -1.51 4.63
C LYS A 158 6.68 -2.29 5.02
N SER A 159 6.53 -2.56 6.31
CA SER A 159 5.43 -3.35 6.86
C SER A 159 5.21 -3.00 8.32
N LEU A 160 4.01 -3.29 8.80
CA LEU A 160 3.67 -3.17 10.22
C LEU A 160 2.63 -4.21 10.62
N ASN A 161 2.58 -4.50 11.93
CA ASN A 161 1.48 -5.21 12.57
C ASN A 161 0.76 -4.23 13.51
N TYR A 162 -0.57 -4.21 13.40
CA TYR A 162 -1.42 -3.33 14.19
C TYR A 162 -2.56 -4.10 14.83
N SER A 163 -2.68 -3.99 16.14
CA SER A 163 -3.72 -4.68 16.90
C SER A 163 -4.61 -3.67 17.61
N ARG A 164 -5.92 -3.78 17.41
CA ARG A 164 -6.93 -2.95 18.10
C ARG A 164 -8.24 -3.71 18.22
N SER A 165 -8.84 -3.69 19.39
CA SER A 165 -10.18 -4.25 19.62
C SER A 165 -10.38 -5.70 19.16
N GLY A 166 -9.33 -6.53 19.27
CA GLY A 166 -9.36 -7.94 18.85
C GLY A 166 -9.05 -8.19 17.37
N GLN A 167 -8.91 -7.14 16.57
CA GLN A 167 -8.45 -7.24 15.19
C GLN A 167 -6.94 -7.13 15.11
N GLN A 168 -6.34 -7.88 14.17
CA GLN A 168 -4.90 -7.88 13.92
C GLN A 168 -4.63 -7.63 12.44
N TRP A 169 -4.31 -6.39 12.12
CA TRP A 169 -3.98 -5.98 10.78
C TRP A 169 -2.49 -6.16 10.49
N GLN A 170 -2.19 -6.80 9.39
CA GLN A 170 -0.87 -6.81 8.79
C GLN A 170 -0.89 -5.88 7.58
N VAL A 171 -0.03 -4.88 7.58
CA VAL A 171 0.08 -3.90 6.48
C VAL A 171 1.43 -4.06 5.80
N THR A 172 1.43 -4.06 4.47
CA THR A 172 2.63 -4.10 3.66
C THR A 172 2.56 -2.99 2.62
N ILE A 173 3.57 -2.12 2.59
CA ILE A 173 3.76 -1.16 1.52
C ILE A 173 4.62 -1.83 0.45
N GLN A 174 4.05 -1.98 -0.74
CA GLN A 174 4.65 -2.74 -1.83
C GLN A 174 5.55 -1.86 -2.71
N ASP A 175 5.19 -0.58 -2.84
CA ASP A 175 5.91 0.36 -3.70
C ASP A 175 5.75 1.80 -3.22
N TYR A 176 6.70 2.67 -3.63
CA TYR A 176 6.74 4.10 -3.33
C TYR A 176 6.84 4.91 -4.62
N ASP A 177 6.12 6.02 -4.69
CA ASP A 177 6.28 7.03 -5.75
C ASP A 177 7.45 7.96 -5.39
N SER A 178 8.57 7.77 -6.08
CA SER A 178 9.78 8.60 -5.92
C SER A 178 9.73 9.91 -6.72
N LYS A 179 8.67 10.15 -7.50
CA LYS A 179 8.50 11.39 -8.26
C LYS A 179 7.99 12.55 -7.39
N VAL A 180 7.46 12.24 -6.22
CA VAL A 180 7.05 13.23 -5.22
C VAL A 180 8.07 13.31 -4.09
N THR A 181 8.18 14.48 -3.45
CA THR A 181 9.07 14.72 -2.33
C THR A 181 8.28 15.29 -1.15
N PRO A 182 8.27 14.61 0.00
CA PRO A 182 8.89 13.30 0.28
C PRO A 182 8.27 12.17 -0.54
N ALA A 183 9.03 11.08 -0.77
CA ALA A 183 8.47 9.91 -1.45
C ALA A 183 7.32 9.32 -0.62
N LEU A 184 6.18 9.02 -1.27
CA LEU A 184 4.98 8.51 -0.63
C LEU A 184 4.62 7.13 -1.20
N PRO A 185 3.87 6.29 -0.46
CA PRO A 185 3.43 5.00 -0.96
C PRO A 185 2.70 5.08 -2.30
N ALA A 186 3.03 4.19 -3.23
CA ALA A 186 2.32 4.00 -4.48
C ALA A 186 1.36 2.82 -4.42
N SER A 187 1.63 1.83 -3.56
CA SER A 187 0.71 0.72 -3.32
C SER A 187 0.90 0.11 -1.94
N LEU A 188 -0.21 -0.32 -1.35
CA LEU A 188 -0.21 -1.00 -0.06
C LEU A 188 -1.33 -2.06 0.00
N GLU A 189 -1.10 -3.05 0.84
CA GLU A 189 -2.05 -4.12 1.13
C GLU A 189 -2.19 -4.28 2.64
N LEU A 190 -3.44 -4.41 3.10
CA LEU A 190 -3.80 -4.73 4.48
C LEU A 190 -4.46 -6.11 4.51
N ARG A 191 -4.16 -6.89 5.55
CA ARG A 191 -4.79 -8.19 5.79
C ARG A 191 -5.23 -8.31 7.23
N GLU A 192 -6.42 -8.84 7.43
CA GLU A 192 -6.97 -9.20 8.73
C GLU A 192 -7.92 -10.39 8.55
N GLY A 193 -7.59 -11.57 9.13
CA GLY A 193 -8.35 -12.78 8.90
C GLY A 193 -8.52 -13.12 7.42
N ASP A 194 -9.76 -13.22 6.97
CA ASP A 194 -10.15 -13.41 5.57
C ASP A 194 -10.19 -12.09 4.76
N GLN A 195 -10.10 -10.96 5.44
CA GLN A 195 -10.21 -9.65 4.82
C GLN A 195 -8.88 -9.19 4.21
N ARG A 196 -8.97 -8.59 3.02
CA ARG A 196 -7.85 -7.99 2.32
C ARG A 196 -8.29 -6.67 1.70
N ILE A 197 -7.54 -5.61 2.02
CA ILE A 197 -7.70 -4.29 1.40
C ILE A 197 -6.47 -4.01 0.57
N LYS A 198 -6.66 -3.58 -0.67
CA LYS A 198 -5.58 -3.14 -1.55
C LYS A 198 -5.84 -1.73 -2.00
N LEU A 199 -4.80 -0.91 -1.92
CA LEU A 199 -4.78 0.45 -2.43
C LEU A 199 -3.61 0.60 -3.39
N ARG A 200 -3.90 1.22 -4.55
CA ARG A 200 -2.89 1.69 -5.49
C ARG A 200 -3.14 3.17 -5.73
N MET A 201 -2.18 4.01 -5.35
CA MET A 201 -2.18 5.43 -5.61
C MET A 201 -1.56 5.66 -7.00
N ASP A 202 -2.36 6.15 -7.94
CA ASP A 202 -1.93 6.41 -9.32
C ASP A 202 -1.23 7.77 -9.43
N SER A 203 -1.53 8.69 -8.51
CA SER A 203 -0.92 10.02 -8.46
C SER A 203 -1.06 10.65 -7.09
N TRP A 204 -0.07 11.47 -6.73
CA TRP A 204 -0.05 12.37 -5.59
C TRP A 204 0.05 13.82 -6.06
N THR A 205 -0.70 14.71 -5.45
CA THR A 205 -0.57 16.17 -5.58
C THR A 205 -0.42 16.74 -4.17
N LEU A 206 0.74 17.32 -3.89
CA LEU A 206 1.06 17.95 -2.59
C LEU A 206 0.89 19.47 -2.72
N GLN A 207 0.38 20.10 -1.64
CA GLN A 207 0.13 21.55 -1.59
C GLN A 207 0.73 22.16 -0.31
#